data_52db1bb9bd59dc0eec12a71f329d2e83
#
_entry.id   52db1bb9bd59dc0eec12a71f329d2e83
#
_cell.length_a   1.000
_cell.length_b   1.000
_cell.length_c   1.000
_cell.angle_alpha   90.00
_cell.angle_beta   90.00
_cell.angle_gamma   90.00
#
_symmetry.space_group_name_H-M   'P 1'
#
loop_
_entity.id
_entity.type
_entity.pdbx_description
1 polymer ?
#
loop_
_entity_poly.entity_id
_entity_poly.type
_entity_poly.pdbx_seq_one_letter_code
_entity_poly.pdbx_strand_id
1 'polypeptide(L)'
;MYLLDTDHLTILDRGGSSAQTPLAKLSQVHPNQIATTIISYEEQTRGWLSYIAKATSLDAQVLAYSKLERHLAKFWAATVIGFDPASASKFEILRRLYPRLGMMDLKIAAIAITTDAILLTRNKSDFDRIEGLIFQDWTS
;
A
#
# COMPACT_ATOMS: atom_id res chain seq x y z
N MET A 1 -4.98 8.76 -11.57
CA MET A 1 -4.52 8.65 -10.18
C MET A 1 -3.65 7.41 -10.02
N TYR A 2 -2.63 7.52 -9.20
CA TYR A 2 -1.72 6.43 -8.90
C TYR A 2 -1.91 5.99 -7.45
N LEU A 3 -2.05 4.68 -7.23
CA LEU A 3 -2.16 4.10 -5.90
C LEU A 3 -0.87 3.37 -5.54
N LEU A 4 -0.23 3.80 -4.47
CA LEU A 4 0.97 3.13 -3.95
C LEU A 4 0.56 1.88 -3.17
N ASP A 5 1.06 0.72 -3.61
CA ASP A 5 0.94 -0.52 -2.86
C ASP A 5 1.90 -0.51 -1.66
N THR A 6 1.71 -1.43 -0.76
CA THR A 6 2.48 -1.54 0.49
C THR A 6 3.98 -1.64 0.23
N ASP A 7 4.41 -2.38 -0.79
CA ASP A 7 5.83 -2.53 -1.12
C ASP A 7 6.48 -1.20 -1.55
N HIS A 8 5.78 -0.38 -2.35
CA HIS A 8 6.27 0.94 -2.74
C HIS A 8 6.35 1.88 -1.54
N LEU A 9 5.34 1.85 -0.65
CA LEU A 9 5.36 2.62 0.59
C LEU A 9 6.55 2.24 1.46
N THR A 10 6.82 0.95 1.59
CA THR A 10 7.93 0.44 2.40
C THR A 10 9.27 0.91 1.84
N ILE A 11 9.46 0.85 0.52
CA ILE A 11 10.70 1.32 -0.11
C ILE A 11 10.90 2.82 0.11
N LEU A 12 9.84 3.61 -0.04
CA LEU A 12 9.91 5.05 0.18
C LEU A 12 10.23 5.38 1.66
N ASP A 13 9.64 4.65 2.59
CA ASP A 13 9.88 4.84 4.03
C ASP A 13 11.31 4.53 4.43
N ARG A 14 11.88 3.45 3.87
CA ARG A 14 13.26 3.07 4.15
C ARG A 14 14.26 4.05 3.57
N GLY A 15 13.90 4.74 2.48
CA GLY A 15 14.79 5.68 1.81
C GLY A 15 16.00 5.00 1.18
N GLY A 16 17.10 5.76 1.08
CA GLY A 16 18.33 5.28 0.49
C GLY A 16 18.27 5.15 -1.02
N SER A 17 19.17 4.35 -1.59
CA SER A 17 19.30 4.21 -3.05
C SER A 17 18.07 3.58 -3.70
N SER A 18 17.39 2.68 -3.01
CA SER A 18 16.18 2.01 -3.54
C SER A 18 15.03 2.98 -3.74
N ALA A 19 14.97 4.07 -2.99
CA ALA A 19 13.90 5.07 -3.08
C ALA A 19 14.14 6.10 -4.19
N GLN A 20 15.34 6.19 -4.76
CA GLN A 20 15.69 7.26 -5.71
C GLN A 20 14.83 7.22 -6.97
N THR A 21 14.67 6.05 -7.58
CA THR A 21 13.88 5.92 -8.81
C THR A 21 12.39 6.19 -8.56
N PRO A 22 11.73 5.57 -7.57
CA PRO A 22 10.33 5.90 -7.33
C PRO A 22 10.11 7.36 -6.91
N LEU A 23 11.00 7.95 -6.10
CA LEU A 23 10.89 9.37 -5.75
C LEU A 23 11.00 10.27 -6.97
N ALA A 24 11.94 9.98 -7.89
CA ALA A 24 12.10 10.75 -9.10
C ALA A 24 10.83 10.71 -9.98
N LYS A 25 10.22 9.53 -10.10
CA LYS A 25 8.97 9.38 -10.87
C LYS A 25 7.79 10.08 -10.18
N LEU A 26 7.69 9.98 -8.87
CA LEU A 26 6.63 10.64 -8.10
C LEU A 26 6.75 12.18 -8.19
N SER A 27 7.95 12.71 -8.24
CA SER A 27 8.17 14.16 -8.35
C SER A 27 7.65 14.76 -9.64
N GLN A 28 7.43 13.94 -10.68
CA GLN A 28 6.90 14.37 -11.97
C GLN A 28 5.37 14.33 -12.03
N VAL A 29 4.72 13.86 -10.98
CA VAL A 29 3.26 13.71 -10.89
C VAL A 29 2.73 14.69 -9.85
N HIS A 30 1.60 15.34 -10.16
CA HIS A 30 0.98 16.24 -9.20
C HIS A 30 0.57 15.48 -7.93
N PRO A 31 0.84 16.03 -6.73
CA PRO A 31 0.53 15.33 -5.47
C PRO A 31 -0.92 14.87 -5.33
N ASN A 32 -1.88 15.59 -5.91
CA ASN A 32 -3.29 15.18 -5.86
C ASN A 32 -3.62 13.95 -6.72
N GLN A 33 -2.66 13.48 -7.53
CA GLN A 33 -2.79 12.26 -8.33
C GLN A 33 -2.15 11.04 -7.64
N ILE A 34 -1.65 11.20 -6.43
CA ILE A 34 -0.95 10.16 -5.67
C ILE A 34 -1.76 9.83 -4.41
N ALA A 35 -2.04 8.57 -4.21
CA ALA A 35 -2.78 8.07 -3.05
C ALA A 35 -2.27 6.69 -2.65
N THR A 36 -2.73 6.20 -1.53
CA THR A 36 -2.60 4.81 -1.13
C THR A 36 -3.96 4.30 -0.67
N THR A 37 -4.04 3.09 -0.15
CA THR A 37 -5.30 2.49 0.27
C THR A 37 -5.33 2.26 1.77
N ILE A 38 -6.55 2.18 2.32
CA ILE A 38 -6.76 1.80 3.72
C ILE A 38 -6.23 0.38 3.99
N ILE A 39 -6.16 -0.46 2.97
CA ILE A 39 -5.63 -1.81 3.07
C ILE A 39 -4.12 -1.78 3.33
N SER A 40 -3.38 -0.93 2.60
CA SER A 40 -1.94 -0.74 2.84
C SER A 40 -1.67 -0.17 4.24
N TYR A 41 -2.53 0.74 4.70
CA TYR A 41 -2.47 1.23 6.08
C TYR A 41 -2.64 0.08 7.08
N GLU A 42 -3.63 -0.78 6.87
CA GLU A 42 -3.85 -1.96 7.72
C GLU A 42 -2.63 -2.88 7.75
N GLU A 43 -2.07 -3.20 6.59
CA GLU A 43 -0.90 -4.08 6.50
C GLU A 43 0.30 -3.52 7.26
N GLN A 44 0.64 -2.25 7.03
CA GLN A 44 1.76 -1.62 7.72
C GLN A 44 1.50 -1.44 9.21
N THR A 45 0.27 -1.13 9.60
CA THR A 45 -0.12 -0.99 11.01
C THR A 45 0.05 -2.31 11.75
N ARG A 46 -0.37 -3.42 11.14
CA ARG A 46 -0.14 -4.75 11.72
C ARG A 46 1.35 -5.03 11.93
N GLY A 47 2.19 -4.62 10.99
CA GLY A 47 3.64 -4.74 11.12
C GLY A 47 4.17 -3.96 12.32
N TRP A 48 3.75 -2.72 12.52
CA TRP A 48 4.18 -1.89 13.64
C TRP A 48 3.65 -2.42 14.98
N LEU A 49 2.40 -2.90 15.02
CA LEU A 49 1.84 -3.50 16.24
C LEU A 49 2.60 -4.76 16.63
N SER A 50 2.98 -5.59 15.66
CA SER A 50 3.83 -6.76 15.91
C SER A 50 5.22 -6.35 16.42
N TYR A 51 5.79 -5.30 15.85
CA TYR A 51 7.08 -4.76 16.29
C TYR A 51 7.02 -4.28 17.74
N ILE A 52 5.96 -3.58 18.13
CA ILE A 52 5.73 -3.15 19.51
C ILE A 52 5.63 -4.38 20.45
N ALA A 53 4.87 -5.38 20.04
CA ALA A 53 4.67 -6.58 20.86
C ALA A 53 5.97 -7.34 21.13
N LYS A 54 6.95 -7.25 20.22
CA LYS A 54 8.24 -7.91 20.36
C LYS A 54 9.27 -7.09 21.15
N ALA A 55 8.97 -5.83 21.44
CA ALA A 55 9.88 -4.97 22.19
C ALA A 55 9.82 -5.32 23.68
N THR A 56 10.93 -5.88 24.23
CA THR A 56 10.96 -6.41 25.59
C THR A 56 11.55 -5.46 26.62
N SER A 57 12.32 -4.44 26.19
CA SER A 57 12.85 -3.40 27.07
C SER A 57 12.06 -2.12 26.93
N LEU A 58 12.10 -1.27 27.96
CA LEU A 58 11.46 0.05 27.89
C LEU A 58 12.07 0.91 26.78
N ASP A 59 13.40 0.88 26.60
CA ASP A 59 14.07 1.61 25.53
C ASP A 59 13.59 1.13 24.14
N ALA A 60 13.45 -0.17 23.96
CA ALA A 60 12.94 -0.74 22.71
C ALA A 60 11.46 -0.34 22.49
N GLN A 61 10.67 -0.27 23.53
CA GLN A 61 9.26 0.17 23.45
C GLN A 61 9.17 1.66 23.08
N VAL A 62 10.02 2.51 23.65
CA VAL A 62 10.08 3.92 23.28
C VAL A 62 10.35 4.07 21.78
N LEU A 63 11.32 3.34 21.26
CA LEU A 63 11.62 3.33 19.83
C LEU A 63 10.44 2.82 19.00
N ALA A 64 9.82 1.72 19.43
CA ALA A 64 8.69 1.11 18.71
C ALA A 64 7.49 2.07 18.64
N TYR A 65 7.16 2.73 19.74
CA TYR A 65 6.07 3.71 19.76
C TYR A 65 6.40 4.93 18.92
N SER A 66 7.65 5.37 18.88
CA SER A 66 8.05 6.51 18.02
C SER A 66 7.86 6.17 16.54
N LYS A 67 8.08 4.92 16.15
CA LYS A 67 7.83 4.46 14.78
C LYS A 67 6.34 4.41 14.46
N LEU A 68 5.51 4.02 15.42
CA LEU A 68 4.05 4.05 15.26
C LEU A 68 3.54 5.48 15.11
N GLU A 69 4.08 6.44 15.89
CA GLU A 69 3.75 7.86 15.74
C GLU A 69 4.10 8.39 14.36
N ARG A 70 5.27 8.03 13.83
CA ARG A 70 5.69 8.41 12.48
C ARG A 70 4.76 7.82 11.43
N HIS A 71 4.36 6.58 11.60
CA HIS A 71 3.40 5.90 10.73
C HIS A 71 2.05 6.64 10.72
N LEU A 72 1.54 7.01 11.88
CA LEU A 72 0.31 7.79 12.01
C LEU A 72 0.43 9.13 11.27
N ALA A 73 1.52 9.87 11.48
CA ALA A 73 1.73 11.18 10.85
C ALA A 73 1.81 11.05 9.33
N LYS A 74 2.48 10.02 8.82
CA LYS A 74 2.60 9.75 7.39
C LYS A 74 1.22 9.55 6.74
N PHE A 75 0.38 8.69 7.31
CA PHE A 75 -0.94 8.42 6.76
C PHE A 75 -1.91 9.58 6.98
N TRP A 76 -1.75 10.34 8.05
CA TRP A 76 -2.53 11.55 8.26
C TRP A 76 -2.31 12.57 7.14
N ALA A 77 -1.07 12.68 6.65
CA ALA A 77 -0.70 13.60 5.57
C ALA A 77 -1.01 13.05 4.18
N ALA A 78 -1.29 11.76 4.04
CA ALA A 78 -1.50 11.10 2.75
C ALA A 78 -2.98 11.12 2.36
N THR A 79 -3.23 10.99 1.04
CA THR A 79 -4.57 10.66 0.54
C THR A 79 -4.74 9.14 0.65
N VAL A 80 -5.72 8.70 1.44
CA VAL A 80 -6.00 7.29 1.68
C VAL A 80 -7.38 6.96 1.13
N ILE A 81 -7.42 6.03 0.18
CA ILE A 81 -8.67 5.58 -0.43
C ILE A 81 -9.25 4.44 0.42
N GLY A 82 -10.51 4.58 0.79
CA GLY A 82 -11.20 3.61 1.62
C GLY A 82 -11.65 2.37 0.87
N PHE A 83 -12.08 1.37 1.63
CA PHE A 83 -12.70 0.16 1.11
C PHE A 83 -14.22 0.33 1.21
N ASP A 84 -14.80 0.92 0.18
CA ASP A 84 -16.22 1.28 0.13
C ASP A 84 -17.10 0.13 -0.39
N PRO A 85 -18.44 0.27 -0.41
CA PRO A 85 -19.32 -0.77 -0.92
C PRO A 85 -19.03 -1.19 -2.37
N ALA A 86 -18.62 -0.25 -3.23
CA ALA A 86 -18.26 -0.56 -4.61
C ALA A 86 -17.00 -1.43 -4.67
N SER A 87 -15.99 -1.09 -3.85
CA SER A 87 -14.77 -1.91 -3.73
C SER A 87 -15.08 -3.29 -3.17
N ALA A 88 -15.96 -3.38 -2.17
CA ALA A 88 -16.37 -4.66 -1.58
C ALA A 88 -17.06 -5.56 -2.60
N SER A 89 -17.97 -5.00 -3.41
CA SER A 89 -18.65 -5.75 -4.48
C SER A 89 -17.65 -6.26 -5.51
N LYS A 90 -16.69 -5.43 -5.92
CA LYS A 90 -15.64 -5.84 -6.86
C LYS A 90 -14.74 -6.91 -6.24
N PHE A 91 -14.37 -6.76 -4.98
CA PHE A 91 -13.58 -7.76 -4.26
C PHE A 91 -14.28 -9.12 -4.23
N GLU A 92 -15.58 -9.14 -4.00
CA GLU A 92 -16.36 -10.40 -4.00
C GLU A 92 -16.26 -11.13 -5.33
N ILE A 93 -16.31 -10.39 -6.43
CA ILE A 93 -16.12 -10.96 -7.78
C ILE A 93 -14.69 -11.49 -7.94
N LEU A 94 -13.69 -10.68 -7.56
CA LEU A 94 -12.28 -11.05 -7.72
C LEU A 94 -11.90 -12.28 -6.91
N ARG A 95 -12.36 -12.41 -5.68
CA ARG A 95 -12.01 -13.57 -4.86
C ARG A 95 -12.59 -14.87 -5.39
N ARG A 96 -13.71 -14.82 -6.09
CA ARG A 96 -14.29 -15.99 -6.75
C ARG A 96 -13.51 -16.39 -8.01
N LEU A 97 -13.05 -15.39 -8.77
CA LEU A 97 -12.27 -15.61 -9.98
C LEU A 97 -10.84 -16.03 -9.71
N TYR A 98 -10.25 -15.52 -8.64
CA TYR A 98 -8.82 -15.70 -8.32
C TYR A 98 -8.64 -16.22 -6.88
N PRO A 99 -9.11 -17.45 -6.58
CA PRO A 99 -9.13 -17.96 -5.19
C PRO A 99 -7.73 -18.23 -4.62
N ARG A 100 -6.69 -18.24 -5.47
CA ARG A 100 -5.31 -18.47 -5.05
C ARG A 100 -4.55 -17.20 -4.71
N LEU A 101 -5.08 -16.04 -5.05
CA LEU A 101 -4.45 -14.78 -4.73
C LEU A 101 -4.80 -14.35 -3.30
N GLY A 102 -3.87 -13.63 -2.65
CA GLY A 102 -4.08 -13.14 -1.29
C GLY A 102 -5.24 -12.18 -1.17
N MET A 103 -5.98 -12.26 -0.06
CA MET A 103 -7.16 -11.42 0.17
C MET A 103 -6.82 -9.93 0.21
N MET A 104 -5.69 -9.56 0.82
CA MET A 104 -5.26 -8.16 0.89
C MET A 104 -4.95 -7.62 -0.50
N ASP A 105 -4.23 -8.38 -1.33
CA ASP A 105 -3.94 -7.99 -2.72
C ASP A 105 -5.22 -7.82 -3.54
N LEU A 106 -6.18 -8.73 -3.36
CA LEU A 106 -7.47 -8.63 -4.07
C LEU A 106 -8.28 -7.41 -3.62
N LYS A 107 -8.23 -7.04 -2.35
CA LYS A 107 -8.88 -5.82 -1.85
C LYS A 107 -8.23 -4.57 -2.46
N ILE A 108 -6.91 -4.52 -2.52
CA ILE A 108 -6.18 -3.42 -3.15
C ILE A 108 -6.55 -3.33 -4.64
N ALA A 109 -6.55 -4.46 -5.34
CA ALA A 109 -6.94 -4.52 -6.75
C ALA A 109 -8.37 -4.02 -6.95
N ALA A 110 -9.30 -4.41 -6.08
CA ALA A 110 -10.69 -3.96 -6.13
C ALA A 110 -10.79 -2.44 -6.01
N ILE A 111 -10.06 -1.84 -5.08
CA ILE A 111 -10.02 -0.39 -4.93
C ILE A 111 -9.45 0.27 -6.20
N ALA A 112 -8.34 -0.25 -6.73
CA ALA A 112 -7.72 0.30 -7.93
C ALA A 112 -8.66 0.27 -9.13
N ILE A 113 -9.35 -0.84 -9.34
CA ILE A 113 -10.29 -1.01 -10.46
C ILE A 113 -11.49 -0.07 -10.31
N THR A 114 -12.11 -0.02 -9.14
CA THR A 114 -13.32 0.80 -8.92
C THR A 114 -13.05 2.29 -8.92
N THR A 115 -11.83 2.72 -8.64
CA THR A 115 -11.42 4.12 -8.72
C THR A 115 -10.75 4.48 -10.04
N ASP A 116 -10.63 3.52 -10.95
CA ASP A 116 -9.96 3.68 -12.24
C ASP A 116 -8.53 4.22 -12.09
N ALA A 117 -7.82 3.70 -11.10
CA ALA A 117 -6.46 4.12 -10.77
C ALA A 117 -5.42 3.13 -11.29
N ILE A 118 -4.19 3.61 -11.45
CA ILE A 118 -3.03 2.78 -11.78
C ILE A 118 -2.38 2.35 -10.48
N LEU A 119 -2.27 1.05 -10.26
CA LEU A 119 -1.62 0.49 -9.07
C LEU A 119 -0.11 0.47 -9.25
N LEU A 120 0.62 1.04 -8.31
CA LEU A 120 2.08 0.97 -8.28
C LEU A 120 2.50 -0.16 -7.36
N THR A 121 3.03 -1.23 -7.94
CA THR A 121 3.35 -2.46 -7.22
C THR A 121 4.54 -3.18 -7.84
N ARG A 122 5.27 -3.93 -7.01
CA ARG A 122 6.32 -4.85 -7.48
C ARG A 122 5.78 -6.25 -7.75
N ASN A 123 4.58 -6.57 -7.28
CA ASN A 123 4.01 -7.92 -7.35
C ASN A 123 3.34 -8.18 -8.69
N LYS A 124 4.14 -8.16 -9.76
CA LYS A 124 3.64 -8.34 -11.12
C LYS A 124 3.03 -9.71 -11.33
N SER A 125 3.62 -10.76 -10.74
CA SER A 125 3.19 -12.14 -10.97
C SER A 125 1.75 -12.38 -10.56
N ASP A 126 1.31 -11.79 -9.46
CA ASP A 126 -0.07 -11.96 -8.97
C ASP A 126 -1.02 -10.98 -9.66
N PHE A 127 -0.65 -9.70 -9.76
CA PHE A 127 -1.55 -8.69 -10.31
C PHE A 127 -1.74 -8.80 -11.83
N ASP A 128 -0.76 -9.36 -12.56
CA ASP A 128 -0.88 -9.57 -14.00
C ASP A 128 -2.03 -10.52 -14.38
N ARG A 129 -2.46 -11.35 -13.46
CA ARG A 129 -3.57 -12.29 -13.66
C ARG A 129 -4.94 -11.62 -13.57
N ILE A 130 -5.04 -10.42 -12.99
CA ILE A 130 -6.31 -9.77 -12.71
C ILE A 130 -6.73 -8.94 -13.91
N GLU A 131 -7.80 -9.38 -14.58
CA GLU A 131 -8.36 -8.66 -15.71
C GLU A 131 -8.93 -7.31 -15.27
N GLY A 132 -8.65 -6.28 -16.05
CA GLY A 132 -9.13 -4.93 -15.78
C GLY A 132 -8.26 -4.11 -14.84
N LEU A 133 -7.22 -4.70 -14.26
CA LEU A 133 -6.28 -3.96 -13.41
C LEU A 133 -5.12 -3.42 -14.25
N ILE A 134 -4.87 -2.12 -14.10
CA ILE A 134 -3.69 -1.47 -14.68
C ILE A 134 -2.67 -1.26 -13.56
N PHE A 135 -1.46 -1.74 -13.76
CA PHE A 135 -0.41 -1.59 -12.76
C PHE A 135 0.93 -1.27 -13.41
N GLN A 136 1.83 -0.68 -12.62
CA GLN A 136 3.19 -0.36 -13.01
C GLN A 136 4.13 -0.60 -11.83
N ASP A 137 5.39 -0.85 -12.12
CA ASP A 137 6.44 -0.90 -11.10
C ASP A 137 7.38 0.29 -11.29
N TRP A 138 7.41 1.18 -10.29
CA TRP A 138 8.24 2.39 -10.31
C TRP A 138 9.54 2.21 -9.53
N THR A 139 9.83 1.02 -9.05
CA THR A 139 11.04 0.75 -8.26
C THR A 139 12.28 0.48 -9.11
N SER A 140 12.09 0.30 -10.39
CA SER A 140 13.18 0.06 -11.33
C SER A 140 13.18 1.01 -12.51
#